data_510f760bd40a7418e31b48b0a36c58c3
#
_entry.id   510f760bd40a7418e31b48b0a36c58c3
#
_cell.length_a   1.000
_cell.length_b   1.000
_cell.length_c   1.000
_cell.angle_alpha   90.00
_cell.angle_beta   90.00
_cell.angle_gamma   90.00
#
_symmetry.space_group_name_H-M   'P 1'
#
loop_
_entity.id
_entity.type
_entity.pdbx_description
1 polymer ?
#
loop_
_entity_poly.entity_id
_entity_poly.type
_entity_poly.pdbx_seq_one_letter_code
_entity_poly.pdbx_strand_id
1 'polypeptide(L)'
;MRAKGDTGAQYKDLTKRINGFRYAQGYNENYAREIMELHTLGVDGGYTQSDVTNAARVLTGWTFFPMSNDYGLEGVQKMIDKYGVDSLQRQGYVHDGDFLFSINKHDKTEKKVLGYEFPAKGGYNEGVTLIDMLAHHKSTAHFICKKLAVRFVCDNPPASLVDKMAQTFLEKDGDLKQVLTTMVNTPEFWSKESLREKVKSPFELVISTVRALDAKVTKPIELFYWTKRMEVRVVNQRVHENVGACFPDSHEFQV
;
A
#
# COMPACT_ATOMS: atom_id res chain seq x y z
N MET A 1 -49.91 15.46 -25.84
CA MET A 1 -49.23 14.19 -26.18
C MET A 1 -47.80 14.24 -25.66
N ARG A 2 -47.49 13.60 -24.52
CA ARG A 2 -46.13 13.48 -24.02
C ARG A 2 -45.53 12.19 -24.60
N ALA A 3 -44.43 12.31 -25.34
CA ALA A 3 -43.70 11.18 -25.86
C ALA A 3 -43.15 10.35 -24.70
N LYS A 4 -43.60 9.10 -24.58
CA LYS A 4 -42.97 8.09 -23.74
C LYS A 4 -41.60 7.76 -24.36
N GLY A 5 -40.57 8.45 -23.93
CA GLY A 5 -39.20 8.08 -24.27
C GLY A 5 -38.89 6.70 -23.71
N ASP A 6 -38.35 5.85 -24.56
CA ASP A 6 -37.95 4.48 -24.26
C ASP A 6 -36.75 4.45 -23.29
N THR A 7 -37.07 4.64 -21.99
CA THR A 7 -36.08 4.60 -20.91
C THR A 7 -35.43 3.22 -20.75
N GLY A 8 -36.08 2.17 -21.23
CA GLY A 8 -35.59 0.79 -21.14
C GLY A 8 -34.44 0.50 -22.11
N ALA A 9 -34.48 1.07 -23.33
CA ALA A 9 -33.39 0.91 -24.31
C ALA A 9 -32.15 1.70 -23.90
N GLN A 10 -32.33 2.92 -23.41
CA GLN A 10 -31.23 3.75 -22.88
C GLN A 10 -30.56 3.12 -21.66
N TYR A 11 -31.34 2.53 -20.75
CA TYR A 11 -30.80 1.81 -19.59
C TYR A 11 -30.00 0.56 -20.00
N LYS A 12 -30.49 -0.21 -20.94
CA LYS A 12 -29.79 -1.37 -21.52
C LYS A 12 -28.49 -0.98 -22.24
N ASP A 13 -28.51 0.13 -22.99
CA ASP A 13 -27.30 0.64 -23.66
C ASP A 13 -26.27 1.17 -22.66
N LEU A 14 -26.72 1.89 -21.64
CA LEU A 14 -25.84 2.35 -20.53
C LEU A 14 -25.22 1.17 -19.78
N THR A 15 -26.03 0.14 -19.46
CA THR A 15 -25.55 -1.08 -18.79
C THR A 15 -24.58 -1.85 -19.69
N LYS A 16 -24.80 -1.88 -20.99
CA LYS A 16 -23.90 -2.52 -21.97
C LYS A 16 -22.59 -1.73 -22.10
N ARG A 17 -22.66 -0.39 -22.07
CA ARG A 17 -21.47 0.49 -22.04
C ARG A 17 -20.69 0.36 -20.73
N ILE A 18 -21.35 0.36 -19.58
CA ILE A 18 -20.72 0.16 -18.28
C ILE A 18 -20.10 -1.25 -18.18
N ASN A 19 -20.78 -2.27 -18.66
CA ASN A 19 -20.22 -3.62 -18.75
C ASN A 19 -19.11 -3.71 -19.80
N GLY A 20 -19.21 -3.01 -20.92
CA GLY A 20 -18.13 -2.86 -21.90
C GLY A 20 -16.90 -2.16 -21.32
N PHE A 21 -17.08 -1.12 -20.50
CA PHE A 21 -15.99 -0.48 -19.74
C PHE A 21 -15.37 -1.41 -18.70
N ARG A 22 -16.17 -2.26 -18.04
CA ARG A 22 -15.65 -3.27 -17.09
C ARG A 22 -14.88 -4.40 -17.80
N TYR A 23 -15.20 -4.72 -19.04
CA TYR A 23 -14.49 -5.72 -19.85
C TYR A 23 -13.30 -5.13 -20.63
N ALA A 24 -13.26 -3.80 -20.81
CA ALA A 24 -12.15 -3.07 -21.42
C ALA A 24 -11.12 -2.58 -20.38
N GLN A 25 -11.29 -2.91 -19.11
CA GLN A 25 -10.23 -2.70 -18.12
C GLN A 25 -9.13 -3.71 -18.42
N GLY A 26 -8.04 -3.21 -19.00
CA GLY A 26 -6.78 -3.91 -19.09
C GLY A 26 -6.33 -4.40 -17.70
N TYR A 27 -5.22 -5.07 -17.64
CA TYR A 27 -4.62 -5.49 -16.36
C TYR A 27 -4.48 -4.30 -15.41
N ASN A 28 -4.72 -4.52 -14.12
CA ASN A 28 -4.58 -3.46 -13.11
C ASN A 28 -3.09 -3.19 -12.83
N GLU A 29 -2.45 -2.49 -13.76
CA GLU A 29 -1.03 -2.13 -13.65
C GLU A 29 -0.77 -1.18 -12.48
N ASN A 30 -1.73 -0.32 -12.10
CA ASN A 30 -1.58 0.55 -10.93
C ASN A 30 -1.40 -0.27 -9.67
N TYR A 31 -2.23 -1.30 -9.46
CA TYR A 31 -2.11 -2.19 -8.31
C TYR A 31 -0.78 -2.94 -8.29
N ALA A 32 -0.36 -3.48 -9.43
CA ALA A 32 0.94 -4.15 -9.53
C ALA A 32 2.10 -3.19 -9.27
N ARG A 33 2.03 -1.97 -9.80
CA ARG A 33 3.02 -0.91 -9.57
C ARG A 33 3.08 -0.52 -8.10
N GLU A 34 1.94 -0.32 -7.43
CA GLU A 34 1.90 0.01 -6.01
C GLU A 34 2.54 -1.08 -5.14
N ILE A 35 2.27 -2.37 -5.44
CA ILE A 35 2.92 -3.48 -4.74
C ILE A 35 4.43 -3.43 -4.93
N MET A 36 4.92 -3.27 -6.16
CA MET A 36 6.34 -3.27 -6.46
C MET A 36 7.04 -1.99 -5.98
N GLU A 37 6.47 -0.83 -6.23
CA GLU A 37 7.10 0.46 -5.98
C GLU A 37 6.94 0.93 -4.53
N LEU A 38 5.71 0.91 -4.00
CA LEU A 38 5.39 1.53 -2.71
C LEU A 38 5.54 0.57 -1.53
N HIS A 39 5.33 -0.73 -1.77
CA HIS A 39 5.25 -1.70 -0.69
C HIS A 39 6.44 -2.67 -0.62
N THR A 40 7.19 -2.85 -1.72
CA THR A 40 8.31 -3.79 -1.76
C THR A 40 9.60 -3.16 -2.29
N LEU A 41 9.82 -3.17 -3.59
CA LEU A 41 11.11 -2.87 -4.21
C LEU A 41 11.57 -1.41 -4.10
N GLY A 42 10.61 -0.48 -4.01
CA GLY A 42 10.88 0.96 -4.16
C GLY A 42 10.94 1.42 -5.62
N VAL A 43 10.99 2.75 -5.84
CA VAL A 43 11.02 3.36 -7.18
C VAL A 43 12.22 2.85 -8.00
N ASP A 44 13.39 2.74 -7.36
CA ASP A 44 14.64 2.31 -8.00
C ASP A 44 14.89 0.80 -7.84
N GLY A 45 13.83 0.01 -7.69
CA GLY A 45 13.88 -1.42 -7.36
C GLY A 45 14.43 -2.34 -8.47
N GLY A 46 14.76 -1.80 -9.66
CA GLY A 46 15.36 -2.54 -10.76
C GLY A 46 14.35 -3.27 -11.66
N TYR A 47 13.06 -2.99 -11.54
CA TYR A 47 12.01 -3.53 -12.39
C TYR A 47 11.73 -2.64 -13.61
N THR A 48 11.18 -3.24 -14.67
CA THR A 48 10.80 -2.57 -15.92
C THR A 48 9.28 -2.42 -16.01
N GLN A 49 8.79 -1.61 -16.97
CA GLN A 49 7.36 -1.55 -17.28
C GLN A 49 6.79 -2.93 -17.68
N SER A 50 7.59 -3.76 -18.35
CA SER A 50 7.19 -5.12 -18.69
C SER A 50 6.96 -5.99 -17.45
N ASP A 51 7.81 -5.82 -16.42
CA ASP A 51 7.64 -6.52 -15.14
C ASP A 51 6.34 -6.11 -14.44
N VAL A 52 6.00 -4.81 -14.47
CA VAL A 52 4.73 -4.29 -13.91
C VAL A 52 3.53 -4.90 -14.64
N THR A 53 3.55 -4.89 -15.98
CA THR A 53 2.46 -5.48 -16.78
C THR A 53 2.32 -6.99 -16.51
N ASN A 54 3.43 -7.72 -16.43
CA ASN A 54 3.41 -9.15 -16.13
C ASN A 54 3.00 -9.44 -14.67
N ALA A 55 3.42 -8.63 -13.70
CA ALA A 55 2.94 -8.74 -12.32
C ALA A 55 1.42 -8.49 -12.23
N ALA A 56 0.89 -7.52 -12.98
CA ALA A 56 -0.55 -7.30 -13.08
C ALA A 56 -1.29 -8.52 -13.66
N ARG A 57 -0.70 -9.21 -14.66
CA ARG A 57 -1.23 -10.46 -15.21
C ARG A 57 -1.19 -11.60 -14.22
N VAL A 58 -0.13 -11.72 -13.43
CA VAL A 58 0.01 -12.70 -12.34
C VAL A 58 -1.08 -12.52 -11.30
N LEU A 59 -1.41 -11.27 -10.94
CA LEU A 59 -2.41 -10.94 -9.91
C LEU A 59 -3.86 -10.94 -10.43
N THR A 60 -4.10 -11.25 -11.71
CA THR A 60 -5.45 -11.39 -12.23
C THR A 60 -6.22 -12.50 -11.50
N GLY A 61 -7.51 -12.29 -11.28
CA GLY A 61 -8.35 -13.22 -10.53
C GLY A 61 -8.32 -13.03 -9.01
N TRP A 62 -7.34 -12.31 -8.46
CA TRP A 62 -7.29 -11.91 -7.05
C TRP A 62 -8.30 -10.78 -6.81
N THR A 63 -9.19 -10.95 -5.85
CA THR A 63 -10.27 -10.00 -5.54
C THR A 63 -10.76 -10.21 -4.10
N PHE A 64 -11.71 -9.41 -3.69
CA PHE A 64 -12.40 -9.60 -2.40
C PHE A 64 -13.68 -10.42 -2.59
N PHE A 65 -14.11 -11.10 -1.53
CA PHE A 65 -15.39 -11.77 -1.48
C PHE A 65 -16.49 -10.69 -1.43
N PRO A 66 -17.50 -10.73 -2.33
CA PRO A 66 -18.52 -9.69 -2.39
C PRO A 66 -19.36 -9.64 -1.11
N MET A 67 -19.48 -8.46 -0.50
CA MET A 67 -20.28 -8.26 0.71
C MET A 67 -21.74 -7.86 0.43
N SER A 68 -22.06 -7.45 -0.79
CA SER A 68 -23.42 -7.06 -1.21
C SER A 68 -23.69 -7.37 -2.67
N ASN A 69 -24.97 -7.30 -3.07
CA ASN A 69 -25.38 -7.55 -4.45
C ASN A 69 -24.83 -6.53 -5.45
N ASP A 70 -24.57 -5.31 -5.02
CA ASP A 70 -23.93 -4.28 -5.86
C ASP A 70 -22.53 -4.70 -6.32
N TYR A 71 -21.86 -5.56 -5.55
CA TYR A 71 -20.55 -6.12 -5.86
C TYR A 71 -20.60 -7.55 -6.40
N GLY A 72 -21.81 -8.11 -6.61
CA GLY A 72 -22.00 -9.43 -7.23
C GLY A 72 -22.14 -10.61 -6.28
N LEU A 73 -22.52 -10.38 -5.03
CA LEU A 73 -22.74 -11.43 -4.01
C LEU A 73 -23.72 -12.50 -4.49
N GLU A 74 -24.85 -12.10 -5.08
CA GLU A 74 -25.86 -13.04 -5.61
C GLU A 74 -25.26 -13.98 -6.68
N GLY A 75 -24.38 -13.46 -7.53
CA GLY A 75 -23.71 -14.26 -8.55
C GLY A 75 -22.76 -15.31 -7.96
N VAL A 76 -21.99 -14.94 -6.92
CA VAL A 76 -21.09 -15.85 -6.20
C VAL A 76 -21.93 -16.87 -5.43
N GLN A 77 -23.02 -16.45 -4.76
CA GLN A 77 -23.89 -17.36 -4.01
C GLN A 77 -24.54 -18.40 -4.93
N LYS A 78 -25.10 -17.98 -6.07
CA LYS A 78 -25.64 -18.92 -7.09
C LYS A 78 -24.61 -19.92 -7.59
N MET A 79 -23.37 -19.52 -7.70
CA MET A 79 -22.27 -20.41 -8.11
C MET A 79 -21.96 -21.42 -7.01
N ILE A 80 -21.91 -21.00 -5.75
CA ILE A 80 -21.73 -21.87 -4.58
C ILE A 80 -22.89 -22.86 -4.45
N ASP A 81 -24.13 -22.39 -4.56
CA ASP A 81 -25.34 -23.22 -4.47
C ASP A 81 -25.40 -24.27 -5.57
N LYS A 82 -24.93 -23.91 -6.77
CA LYS A 82 -24.96 -24.81 -7.95
C LYS A 82 -23.86 -25.87 -7.92
N TYR A 83 -22.66 -25.51 -7.52
CA TYR A 83 -21.48 -26.40 -7.67
C TYR A 83 -20.95 -26.93 -6.34
N GLY A 84 -21.27 -26.28 -5.23
CA GLY A 84 -20.68 -26.56 -3.91
C GLY A 84 -19.26 -26.04 -3.76
N VAL A 85 -18.88 -25.69 -2.51
CA VAL A 85 -17.56 -25.12 -2.18
C VAL A 85 -16.43 -26.07 -2.57
N ASP A 86 -16.52 -27.35 -2.20
CA ASP A 86 -15.47 -28.35 -2.48
C ASP A 86 -15.23 -28.54 -3.97
N SER A 87 -16.29 -28.45 -4.79
CA SER A 87 -16.16 -28.57 -6.24
C SER A 87 -15.49 -27.33 -6.84
N LEU A 88 -15.80 -26.15 -6.34
CA LEU A 88 -15.18 -24.89 -6.77
C LEU A 88 -13.69 -24.88 -6.39
N GLN A 89 -13.33 -25.34 -5.20
CA GLN A 89 -11.92 -25.46 -4.80
C GLN A 89 -11.15 -26.42 -5.72
N ARG A 90 -11.73 -27.58 -6.06
CA ARG A 90 -11.12 -28.51 -7.03
C ARG A 90 -10.97 -27.91 -8.43
N GLN A 91 -11.80 -26.93 -8.80
CA GLN A 91 -11.70 -26.18 -10.05
C GLN A 91 -10.66 -25.04 -9.98
N GLY A 92 -10.02 -24.82 -8.82
CA GLY A 92 -8.97 -23.81 -8.64
C GLY A 92 -9.45 -22.48 -8.09
N TYR A 93 -10.69 -22.38 -7.60
CA TYR A 93 -11.12 -21.20 -6.81
C TYR A 93 -10.54 -21.31 -5.40
N VAL A 94 -10.15 -20.16 -4.83
CA VAL A 94 -9.69 -20.06 -3.44
C VAL A 94 -10.50 -18.98 -2.73
N HIS A 95 -10.99 -19.31 -1.54
CA HIS A 95 -11.71 -18.36 -0.68
C HIS A 95 -11.20 -18.50 0.75
N ASP A 96 -10.84 -17.36 1.34
CA ASP A 96 -10.40 -17.27 2.73
C ASP A 96 -10.80 -15.91 3.31
N GLY A 97 -11.77 -15.90 4.24
CA GLY A 97 -12.33 -14.68 4.80
C GLY A 97 -12.89 -13.75 3.72
N ASP A 98 -12.34 -12.54 3.66
CA ASP A 98 -12.72 -11.53 2.65
C ASP A 98 -11.98 -11.70 1.30
N PHE A 99 -11.07 -12.65 1.20
CA PHE A 99 -10.31 -12.91 -0.02
C PHE A 99 -11.02 -13.93 -0.92
N LEU A 100 -10.99 -13.67 -2.23
CA LEU A 100 -11.46 -14.57 -3.26
C LEU A 100 -10.49 -14.59 -4.44
N PHE A 101 -10.06 -15.78 -4.86
CA PHE A 101 -9.40 -15.99 -6.14
C PHE A 101 -10.34 -16.67 -7.13
N SER A 102 -10.49 -16.07 -8.31
CA SER A 102 -11.33 -16.59 -9.41
C SER A 102 -10.47 -17.08 -10.56
N ILE A 103 -10.31 -18.39 -10.70
CA ILE A 103 -9.53 -19.02 -11.77
C ILE A 103 -10.02 -18.66 -13.18
N ASN A 104 -11.32 -18.34 -13.31
CA ASN A 104 -11.91 -17.96 -14.59
C ASN A 104 -11.55 -16.52 -15.02
N LYS A 105 -11.13 -15.68 -14.07
CA LYS A 105 -10.67 -14.32 -14.32
C LYS A 105 -9.14 -14.21 -14.38
N HIS A 106 -8.43 -15.31 -14.13
CA HIS A 106 -6.98 -15.36 -14.13
C HIS A 106 -6.40 -15.55 -15.53
N ASP A 107 -5.35 -14.80 -15.84
CA ASP A 107 -4.55 -14.97 -17.06
C ASP A 107 -3.73 -16.26 -16.96
N LYS A 108 -4.05 -17.23 -17.80
CA LYS A 108 -3.48 -18.59 -17.78
C LYS A 108 -2.24 -18.77 -18.64
N THR A 109 -1.76 -17.69 -19.27
CA THR A 109 -0.57 -17.75 -20.14
C THR A 109 0.72 -17.61 -19.33
N GLU A 110 1.84 -17.95 -19.92
CA GLU A 110 3.16 -17.75 -19.30
C GLU A 110 3.47 -16.27 -19.08
N LYS A 111 4.24 -15.97 -18.03
CA LYS A 111 4.63 -14.62 -17.65
C LYS A 111 6.07 -14.61 -17.14
N LYS A 112 6.73 -13.45 -17.18
CA LYS A 112 8.07 -13.28 -16.63
C LYS A 112 8.15 -11.96 -15.86
N VAL A 113 8.55 -12.03 -14.58
CA VAL A 113 8.71 -10.87 -13.70
C VAL A 113 10.09 -10.91 -13.06
N LEU A 114 10.86 -9.85 -13.18
CA LEU A 114 12.22 -9.75 -12.61
C LEU A 114 13.14 -10.95 -12.94
N GLY A 115 12.99 -11.50 -14.15
CA GLY A 115 13.75 -12.65 -14.60
C GLY A 115 13.18 -14.01 -14.19
N TYR A 116 12.22 -14.06 -13.26
CA TYR A 116 11.54 -15.30 -12.86
C TYR A 116 10.41 -15.66 -13.85
N GLU A 117 10.35 -16.93 -14.26
CA GLU A 117 9.36 -17.42 -15.22
C GLU A 117 8.21 -18.13 -14.51
N PHE A 118 6.99 -17.63 -14.77
CA PHE A 118 5.76 -18.23 -14.29
C PHE A 118 5.18 -19.08 -15.41
N PRO A 119 5.16 -20.40 -15.25
CA PRO A 119 4.64 -21.30 -16.27
C PRO A 119 3.13 -21.10 -16.46
N ALA A 120 2.63 -21.40 -17.66
CA ALA A 120 1.22 -21.32 -17.95
C ALA A 120 0.38 -22.17 -16.99
N LYS A 121 -0.81 -21.69 -16.62
CA LYS A 121 -1.80 -22.36 -15.77
C LYS A 121 -1.40 -22.55 -14.30
N GLY A 122 -0.49 -21.75 -13.77
CA GLY A 122 -0.08 -21.80 -12.35
C GLY A 122 -1.18 -21.39 -11.35
N GLY A 123 -2.15 -20.58 -11.81
CA GLY A 123 -3.34 -20.23 -11.02
C GLY A 123 -3.03 -19.39 -9.79
N TYR A 124 -3.69 -19.68 -8.66
CA TYR A 124 -3.52 -18.94 -7.40
C TYR A 124 -2.07 -18.86 -6.94
N ASN A 125 -1.33 -19.95 -7.11
CA ASN A 125 0.05 -20.03 -6.65
C ASN A 125 1.00 -19.08 -7.38
N GLU A 126 0.67 -18.60 -8.58
CA GLU A 126 1.47 -17.59 -9.26
C GLU A 126 1.54 -16.29 -8.44
N GLY A 127 0.39 -15.84 -7.91
CA GLY A 127 0.35 -14.64 -7.06
C GLY A 127 1.08 -14.84 -5.73
N VAL A 128 0.94 -16.01 -5.09
CA VAL A 128 1.67 -16.35 -3.86
C VAL A 128 3.19 -16.30 -4.12
N THR A 129 3.65 -16.96 -5.19
CA THR A 129 5.07 -16.96 -5.58
C THR A 129 5.58 -15.54 -5.88
N LEU A 130 4.78 -14.71 -6.57
CA LEU A 130 5.15 -13.32 -6.84
C LEU A 130 5.36 -12.54 -5.55
N ILE A 131 4.41 -12.62 -4.60
CA ILE A 131 4.51 -11.91 -3.32
C ILE A 131 5.72 -12.39 -2.52
N ASP A 132 5.94 -13.70 -2.45
CA ASP A 132 7.08 -14.30 -1.77
C ASP A 132 8.42 -13.82 -2.38
N MET A 133 8.54 -13.88 -3.69
CA MET A 133 9.71 -13.39 -4.43
C MET A 133 9.97 -11.89 -4.17
N LEU A 134 8.93 -11.07 -4.17
CA LEU A 134 9.06 -9.64 -3.88
C LEU A 134 9.44 -9.39 -2.42
N ALA A 135 8.89 -10.15 -1.47
CA ALA A 135 9.21 -10.02 -0.05
C ALA A 135 10.69 -10.34 0.25
N HIS A 136 11.26 -11.34 -0.42
CA HIS A 136 12.66 -11.76 -0.24
C HIS A 136 13.66 -11.04 -1.16
N HIS A 137 13.19 -10.08 -1.96
CA HIS A 137 14.08 -9.37 -2.89
C HIS A 137 15.03 -8.43 -2.14
N LYS A 138 16.29 -8.37 -2.58
CA LYS A 138 17.32 -7.48 -1.98
C LYS A 138 16.90 -5.99 -1.94
N SER A 139 16.20 -5.54 -2.98
CA SER A 139 15.70 -4.15 -3.04
C SER A 139 14.63 -3.92 -1.98
N THR A 140 13.78 -4.91 -1.70
CA THR A 140 12.77 -4.84 -0.63
C THR A 140 13.43 -4.74 0.74
N ALA A 141 14.43 -5.56 1.01
CA ALA A 141 15.20 -5.49 2.24
C ALA A 141 15.78 -4.09 2.46
N HIS A 142 16.44 -3.54 1.44
CA HIS A 142 17.04 -2.21 1.50
C HIS A 142 15.97 -1.11 1.64
N PHE A 143 14.88 -1.18 0.87
CA PHE A 143 13.79 -0.19 0.89
C PHE A 143 13.09 -0.14 2.24
N ILE A 144 12.73 -1.29 2.81
CA ILE A 144 12.06 -1.38 4.12
C ILE A 144 13.01 -0.91 5.23
N CYS A 145 14.27 -1.36 5.21
CA CYS A 145 15.27 -0.95 6.21
C CYS A 145 15.57 0.55 6.15
N LYS A 146 15.62 1.14 4.94
CA LYS A 146 15.75 2.59 4.77
C LYS A 146 14.56 3.34 5.36
N LYS A 147 13.33 2.89 5.10
CA LYS A 147 12.12 3.48 5.72
C LYS A 147 12.16 3.42 7.25
N LEU A 148 12.58 2.28 7.82
CA LEU A 148 12.73 2.13 9.27
C LEU A 148 13.82 3.06 9.82
N ALA A 149 14.97 3.15 9.17
CA ALA A 149 16.05 4.03 9.58
C ALA A 149 15.64 5.52 9.47
N VAL A 150 14.94 5.92 8.38
CA VAL A 150 14.36 7.26 8.25
C VAL A 150 13.35 7.54 9.36
N ARG A 151 12.55 6.55 9.75
CA ARG A 151 11.54 6.74 10.81
C ARG A 151 12.15 6.91 12.20
N PHE A 152 13.19 6.14 12.53
CA PHE A 152 13.66 6.00 13.90
C PHE A 152 15.03 6.66 14.18
N VAL A 153 15.81 6.98 13.16
CA VAL A 153 17.18 7.51 13.31
C VAL A 153 17.23 8.98 12.86
N CYS A 154 17.24 9.22 11.55
CA CYS A 154 17.29 10.58 10.96
C CYS A 154 16.75 10.56 9.52
N ASP A 155 16.53 11.74 8.93
CA ASP A 155 15.94 11.83 7.59
C ASP A 155 16.89 11.32 6.49
N ASN A 156 18.20 11.37 6.72
CA ASN A 156 19.24 10.86 5.82
C ASN A 156 20.12 9.84 6.56
N PRO A 157 19.63 8.62 6.81
CA PRO A 157 20.38 7.62 7.56
C PRO A 157 21.63 7.17 6.81
N PRO A 158 22.74 6.91 7.51
CA PRO A 158 23.97 6.39 6.91
C PRO A 158 23.71 5.11 6.12
N ALA A 159 24.26 5.01 4.92
CA ALA A 159 24.12 3.81 4.08
C ALA A 159 24.63 2.54 4.80
N SER A 160 25.72 2.65 5.57
CA SER A 160 26.28 1.53 6.34
C SER A 160 25.28 0.95 7.35
N LEU A 161 24.44 1.80 7.98
CA LEU A 161 23.37 1.35 8.86
C LEU A 161 22.28 0.59 8.08
N VAL A 162 21.82 1.18 6.98
CA VAL A 162 20.77 0.58 6.13
C VAL A 162 21.23 -0.77 5.57
N ASP A 163 22.48 -0.87 5.14
CA ASP A 163 23.05 -2.12 4.60
C ASP A 163 23.12 -3.22 5.65
N LYS A 164 23.58 -2.91 6.90
CA LYS A 164 23.57 -3.87 8.01
C LYS A 164 22.16 -4.36 8.34
N MET A 165 21.19 -3.45 8.37
CA MET A 165 19.79 -3.79 8.59
C MET A 165 19.23 -4.66 7.45
N ALA A 166 19.53 -4.33 6.19
CA ALA A 166 19.09 -5.06 5.02
C ALA A 166 19.71 -6.47 4.97
N GLN A 167 20.98 -6.62 5.37
CA GLN A 167 21.59 -7.93 5.52
C GLN A 167 20.87 -8.77 6.58
N THR A 168 20.57 -8.20 7.75
CA THR A 168 19.79 -8.89 8.80
C THR A 168 18.40 -9.27 8.28
N PHE A 169 17.74 -8.40 7.52
CA PHE A 169 16.43 -8.67 6.92
C PHE A 169 16.48 -9.94 6.05
N LEU A 170 17.46 -10.04 5.16
CA LEU A 170 17.63 -11.21 4.27
C LEU A 170 18.03 -12.48 5.03
N GLU A 171 18.93 -12.38 6.02
CA GLU A 171 19.39 -13.52 6.82
C GLU A 171 18.33 -14.06 7.79
N LYS A 172 17.37 -13.23 8.20
CA LYS A 172 16.34 -13.55 9.20
C LYS A 172 14.94 -13.58 8.60
N ASP A 173 14.82 -13.81 7.31
CA ASP A 173 13.54 -14.02 6.62
C ASP A 173 12.54 -12.87 6.85
N GLY A 174 13.04 -11.62 6.82
CA GLY A 174 12.23 -10.43 7.02
C GLY A 174 11.78 -10.17 8.46
N ASP A 175 12.35 -10.83 9.47
CA ASP A 175 12.02 -10.60 10.88
C ASP A 175 12.36 -9.15 11.29
N LEU A 176 11.34 -8.30 11.32
CA LEU A 176 11.48 -6.88 11.67
C LEU A 176 11.99 -6.66 13.09
N LYS A 177 11.73 -7.57 14.02
CA LYS A 177 12.26 -7.48 15.38
C LYS A 177 13.79 -7.60 15.38
N GLN A 178 14.33 -8.54 14.62
CA GLN A 178 15.77 -8.70 14.45
C GLN A 178 16.38 -7.50 13.73
N VAL A 179 15.73 -6.97 12.70
CA VAL A 179 16.16 -5.77 11.99
C VAL A 179 16.24 -4.56 12.92
N LEU A 180 15.19 -4.32 13.72
CA LEU A 180 15.18 -3.24 14.71
C LEU A 180 16.23 -3.46 15.81
N THR A 181 16.45 -4.70 16.24
CA THR A 181 17.51 -5.04 17.20
C THR A 181 18.88 -4.73 16.61
N THR A 182 19.12 -5.07 15.34
CA THR A 182 20.36 -4.69 14.64
C THR A 182 20.53 -3.18 14.61
N MET A 183 19.48 -2.43 14.25
CA MET A 183 19.50 -0.97 14.21
C MET A 183 19.96 -0.36 15.53
N VAL A 184 19.31 -0.73 16.66
CA VAL A 184 19.62 -0.12 17.97
C VAL A 184 20.98 -0.54 18.53
N ASN A 185 21.56 -1.65 18.06
CA ASN A 185 22.87 -2.11 18.48
C ASN A 185 24.02 -1.54 17.64
N THR A 186 23.73 -0.75 16.60
CA THR A 186 24.78 -0.14 15.78
C THR A 186 25.25 1.20 16.38
N PRO A 187 26.55 1.53 16.27
CA PRO A 187 27.05 2.83 16.72
C PRO A 187 26.39 4.02 16.01
N GLU A 188 26.01 3.85 14.76
CA GLU A 188 25.36 4.87 13.92
C GLU A 188 24.03 5.35 14.51
N PHE A 189 23.28 4.46 15.17
CA PHE A 189 22.03 4.83 15.86
C PHE A 189 22.25 5.80 17.02
N TRP A 190 23.38 5.66 17.75
CA TRP A 190 23.72 6.44 18.93
C TRP A 190 24.66 7.62 18.61
N SER A 191 24.93 7.87 17.35
CA SER A 191 25.81 8.96 16.95
C SER A 191 25.21 10.33 17.31
N LYS A 192 26.07 11.35 17.46
CA LYS A 192 25.61 12.72 17.75
C LYS A 192 24.74 13.28 16.64
N GLU A 193 25.03 12.90 15.42
CA GLU A 193 24.32 13.30 14.20
C GLU A 193 22.91 12.71 14.14
N SER A 194 22.70 11.55 14.75
CA SER A 194 21.38 10.88 14.84
C SER A 194 20.58 11.29 16.05
N LEU A 195 21.28 11.76 17.12
CA LEU A 195 20.63 12.04 18.39
C LEU A 195 19.76 13.30 18.32
N ARG A 196 18.46 13.15 18.56
CA ARG A 196 17.46 14.23 18.54
C ARG A 196 17.26 14.90 17.18
N GLU A 197 17.68 14.25 16.10
CA GLU A 197 17.48 14.75 14.73
C GLU A 197 16.00 14.70 14.30
N LYS A 198 15.25 13.71 14.79
CA LYS A 198 13.84 13.57 14.39
C LYS A 198 12.95 14.59 15.08
N VAL A 199 12.34 15.45 14.27
CA VAL A 199 11.30 16.38 14.73
C VAL A 199 10.00 15.60 14.92
N LYS A 200 9.40 15.72 16.10
CA LYS A 200 8.11 15.08 16.38
C LYS A 200 6.99 15.82 15.64
N SER A 201 6.10 15.05 15.03
CA SER A 201 4.83 15.61 14.58
C SER A 201 4.01 16.14 15.78
N PRO A 202 3.05 17.03 15.56
CA PRO A 202 2.17 17.52 16.64
C PRO A 202 1.50 16.40 17.44
N PHE A 203 1.05 15.36 16.75
CA PHE A 203 0.48 14.18 17.41
C PHE A 203 1.50 13.44 18.27
N GLU A 204 2.68 13.17 17.74
CA GLU A 204 3.76 12.49 18.49
C GLU A 204 4.22 13.32 19.70
N LEU A 205 4.26 14.64 19.56
CA LEU A 205 4.62 15.52 20.67
C LEU A 205 3.59 15.41 21.81
N VAL A 206 2.29 15.53 21.51
CA VAL A 206 1.22 15.42 22.49
C VAL A 206 1.25 14.06 23.19
N ILE A 207 1.25 12.97 22.41
CA ILE A 207 1.23 11.62 22.98
C ILE A 207 2.49 11.31 23.77
N SER A 208 3.67 11.71 23.30
CA SER A 208 4.92 11.48 24.04
C SER A 208 4.97 12.28 25.34
N THR A 209 4.38 13.48 25.37
CA THR A 209 4.27 14.29 26.60
C THR A 209 3.36 13.63 27.63
N VAL A 210 2.16 13.19 27.19
CA VAL A 210 1.24 12.43 28.06
C VAL A 210 1.93 11.21 28.68
N ARG A 211 2.65 10.44 27.85
CA ARG A 211 3.38 9.24 28.31
C ARG A 211 4.54 9.56 29.23
N ALA A 212 5.31 10.62 28.92
CA ALA A 212 6.45 11.01 29.75
C ALA A 212 6.05 11.51 31.15
N LEU A 213 4.85 12.12 31.26
CA LEU A 213 4.29 12.62 32.50
C LEU A 213 3.43 11.56 33.24
N ASP A 214 3.26 10.37 32.66
CA ASP A 214 2.32 9.34 33.14
C ASP A 214 0.92 9.93 33.42
N ALA A 215 0.47 10.85 32.57
CA ALA A 215 -0.72 11.63 32.80
C ALA A 215 -1.99 10.81 32.49
N LYS A 216 -2.94 10.83 33.42
CA LYS A 216 -4.26 10.21 33.20
C LYS A 216 -5.11 11.10 32.28
N VAL A 217 -5.38 10.62 31.08
CA VAL A 217 -6.23 11.32 30.10
C VAL A 217 -7.70 11.04 30.41
N THR A 218 -8.43 12.06 30.88
CA THR A 218 -9.86 11.98 31.16
C THR A 218 -10.72 12.37 29.96
N LYS A 219 -10.21 13.21 29.07
CA LYS A 219 -10.91 13.73 27.88
C LYS A 219 -9.99 13.63 26.65
N PRO A 220 -9.94 12.48 25.96
CA PRO A 220 -9.06 12.27 24.83
C PRO A 220 -9.28 13.29 23.68
N ILE A 221 -10.49 13.78 23.51
CA ILE A 221 -10.81 14.76 22.46
C ILE A 221 -10.05 16.08 22.61
N GLU A 222 -9.67 16.48 23.83
CA GLU A 222 -8.87 17.68 24.06
C GLU A 222 -7.47 17.54 23.46
N LEU A 223 -6.87 16.34 23.51
CA LEU A 223 -5.58 16.06 22.89
C LEU A 223 -5.64 16.23 21.37
N PHE A 224 -6.74 15.81 20.76
CA PHE A 224 -6.98 16.02 19.33
C PHE A 224 -7.04 17.52 18.97
N TYR A 225 -7.74 18.35 19.75
CA TYR A 225 -7.76 19.79 19.53
C TYR A 225 -6.41 20.46 19.71
N TRP A 226 -5.60 20.03 20.67
CA TRP A 226 -4.22 20.50 20.83
C TRP A 226 -3.37 20.14 19.60
N THR A 227 -3.43 18.91 19.14
CA THR A 227 -2.74 18.45 17.92
C THR A 227 -3.13 19.30 16.71
N LYS A 228 -4.42 19.48 16.48
CA LYS A 228 -4.94 20.27 15.36
C LYS A 228 -4.48 21.73 15.39
N ARG A 229 -4.46 22.35 16.57
CA ARG A 229 -3.96 23.74 16.72
C ARG A 229 -2.47 23.86 16.38
N MET A 230 -1.66 22.87 16.70
CA MET A 230 -0.23 22.86 16.36
C MET A 230 0.00 22.63 14.86
N GLU A 231 -0.78 21.76 14.23
CA GLU A 231 -0.70 21.52 12.77
C GLU A 231 -0.97 22.79 11.96
N VAL A 232 -2.00 23.54 12.33
CA VAL A 232 -2.32 24.83 11.66
C VAL A 232 -1.15 25.82 11.78
N ARG A 233 -0.48 25.89 12.93
CA ARG A 233 0.69 26.79 13.10
C ARG A 233 1.88 26.35 12.27
N VAL A 234 2.18 25.04 12.22
CA VAL A 234 3.29 24.50 11.42
C VAL A 234 3.07 24.73 9.92
N VAL A 235 1.86 24.53 9.44
CA VAL A 235 1.51 24.80 8.03
C VAL A 235 1.66 26.30 7.72
N ASN A 236 1.15 27.18 8.57
CA ASN A 236 1.26 28.62 8.37
C ASN A 236 2.72 29.10 8.40
N GLN A 237 3.56 28.55 9.28
CA GLN A 237 4.97 28.89 9.36
C GLN A 237 5.74 28.46 8.11
N ARG A 238 5.49 27.24 7.60
CA ARG A 238 6.08 26.78 6.33
C ARG A 238 5.60 27.57 5.12
N VAL A 239 4.34 28.00 5.11
CA VAL A 239 3.80 28.86 4.06
C VAL A 239 4.48 30.23 4.12
N HIS A 240 4.69 30.82 5.28
CA HIS A 240 5.40 32.09 5.44
C HIS A 240 6.88 31.99 5.03
N GLU A 241 7.58 30.92 5.38
CA GLU A 241 8.97 30.71 4.98
C GLU A 241 9.12 30.51 3.46
N ASN A 242 8.14 29.87 2.80
CA ASN A 242 8.15 29.67 1.35
C ASN A 242 7.56 30.84 0.56
N VAL A 243 6.68 31.64 1.14
CA VAL A 243 6.07 32.83 0.50
C VAL A 243 6.89 34.08 0.74
N GLY A 244 7.67 34.18 1.82
CA GLY A 244 8.60 35.26 2.10
C GLY A 244 9.73 35.40 1.07
N ALA A 245 9.95 34.41 0.22
CA ALA A 245 10.89 34.46 -0.89
C ALA A 245 10.28 35.03 -2.19
N CYS A 246 8.96 35.28 -2.27
CA CYS A 246 8.28 35.70 -3.50
C CYS A 246 7.49 37.02 -3.43
N PHE A 247 7.24 37.61 -2.26
CA PHE A 247 6.52 38.89 -2.17
C PHE A 247 7.09 39.76 -1.06
N PRO A 248 7.57 41.00 -1.36
CA PRO A 248 7.89 41.96 -0.35
C PRO A 248 6.60 42.60 0.17
N ASP A 249 6.51 42.69 1.49
CA ASP A 249 5.61 43.52 2.31
C ASP A 249 4.23 43.89 1.74
N SER A 250 3.21 43.22 2.25
CA SER A 250 1.90 43.87 2.42
C SER A 250 1.43 43.71 3.86
N HIS A 251 1.47 44.83 4.57
CA HIS A 251 0.79 45.05 5.84
C HIS A 251 -0.72 44.81 5.71
N GLU A 252 -1.33 44.45 6.83
CA GLU A 252 -2.76 44.46 7.12
C GLU A 252 -3.52 43.16 6.87
N PHE A 253 -3.74 42.46 7.98
CA PHE A 253 -5.08 42.03 8.39
C PHE A 253 -5.11 41.90 9.91
N GLN A 254 -5.62 42.94 10.57
CA GLN A 254 -6.25 42.88 11.89
C GLN A 254 -7.64 42.27 11.71
N VAL A 255 -7.98 41.26 12.43
CA VAL A 255 -9.11 41.04 13.35
C VAL A 255 -9.01 39.63 13.93
#